data_1c335708fa3bb52925c0afb97719f0b0
#
_entry.id   1c335708fa3bb52925c0afb97719f0b0
#
_cell.length_a   1.000
_cell.length_b   1.000
_cell.length_c   1.000
_cell.angle_alpha   90.00
_cell.angle_beta   90.00
_cell.angle_gamma   90.00
#
_symmetry.space_group_name_H-M   'P 1'
#
loop_
_entity.id
_entity.type
_entity.pdbx_description
1 polymer ?
#
loop_
_entity_poly.entity_id
_entity_poly.type
_entity_poly.pdbx_seq_one_letter_code
_entity_poly.pdbx_strand_id
1 'polypeptide(L)'
;LAKKWIASKDNYQEIMLGYSDSNKDGGYLSSCWTLYKAQQQLTAIGDEFGVKVTFFHGRGGTVGRGGGPTYEAITSQPLKSIKDRIRLTEQGEVIGNKYGNKDAAYYNLEMLVSAAINRMITKKKSDTNTSNHYESIMDQVVDRSYDIYRDLVFGNEHFYDYFFESSPIKAISSFNIGSRPAARKTITEIGGLRAIPWVFSWSQSRVMFPGWYGVGSSFKEFIDQDPKNIEFLRDMYQNWPFFQSLLSNVDMV
;
A
#
# COMPACT_ATOMS: atom_id res chain seq x y z
N LEU A 1 2.55 -24.62 -22.64
CA LEU A 1 1.48 -23.63 -22.84
C LEU A 1 1.88 -22.25 -22.34
N ALA A 2 2.31 -22.09 -21.08
CA ALA A 2 2.67 -20.78 -20.49
C ALA A 2 3.75 -20.02 -21.27
N LYS A 3 4.85 -20.70 -21.66
CA LYS A 3 5.94 -20.05 -22.45
C LYS A 3 5.46 -19.50 -23.80
N LYS A 4 4.58 -20.23 -24.52
CA LYS A 4 4.02 -19.76 -25.78
C LYS A 4 3.08 -18.57 -25.57
N TRP A 5 2.30 -18.60 -24.51
CA TRP A 5 1.40 -17.50 -24.18
C TRP A 5 2.17 -16.22 -23.81
N ILE A 6 3.19 -16.33 -22.94
CA ILE A 6 4.04 -15.19 -22.56
C ILE A 6 4.76 -14.61 -23.80
N ALA A 7 5.31 -15.46 -24.67
CA ALA A 7 5.96 -15.01 -25.90
C ALA A 7 4.99 -14.24 -26.83
N SER A 8 3.71 -14.67 -26.91
CA SER A 8 2.68 -13.94 -27.67
C SER A 8 2.31 -12.57 -27.10
N LYS A 9 2.82 -12.23 -25.92
CA LYS A 9 2.67 -10.93 -25.22
C LYS A 9 4.00 -10.20 -25.11
N ASP A 10 4.92 -10.39 -26.04
CA ASP A 10 6.25 -9.77 -26.06
C ASP A 10 7.04 -9.99 -24.75
N ASN A 11 6.83 -11.13 -24.10
CA ASN A 11 7.37 -11.50 -22.80
C ASN A 11 6.97 -10.55 -21.65
N TYR A 12 5.81 -9.89 -21.76
CA TYR A 12 5.26 -9.09 -20.67
C TYR A 12 4.21 -9.86 -19.87
N GLN A 13 4.30 -9.72 -18.55
CA GLN A 13 3.27 -10.13 -17.60
C GLN A 13 2.87 -8.95 -16.72
N GLU A 14 1.59 -8.59 -16.75
CA GLU A 14 1.03 -7.60 -15.84
C GLU A 14 0.48 -8.29 -14.59
N ILE A 15 0.79 -7.72 -13.41
CA ILE A 15 0.34 -8.22 -12.11
C ILE A 15 -0.30 -7.07 -11.34
N MET A 16 -1.56 -7.23 -10.94
CA MET A 16 -2.27 -6.23 -10.17
C MET A 16 -1.91 -6.34 -8.67
N LEU A 17 -1.61 -5.20 -8.06
CA LEU A 17 -1.37 -5.07 -6.63
C LEU A 17 -2.58 -4.47 -5.94
N GLY A 18 -3.12 -5.16 -4.93
CA GLY A 18 -4.31 -4.77 -4.19
C GLY A 18 -3.95 -4.08 -2.86
N TYR A 19 -4.02 -2.76 -2.83
CA TYR A 19 -3.68 -1.96 -1.65
C TYR A 19 -4.77 -1.97 -0.58
N SER A 20 -6.01 -1.69 -0.96
CA SER A 20 -7.13 -1.57 -0.02
C SER A 20 -7.48 -2.90 0.65
N ASP A 21 -7.48 -3.99 -0.12
CA ASP A 21 -7.84 -5.31 0.40
C ASP A 21 -6.77 -5.81 1.38
N SER A 22 -5.48 -5.69 1.03
CA SER A 22 -4.38 -6.07 1.93
C SER A 22 -4.35 -5.24 3.20
N ASN A 23 -4.66 -3.93 3.12
CA ASN A 23 -4.77 -3.06 4.28
C ASN A 23 -5.92 -3.48 5.20
N LYS A 24 -7.11 -3.75 4.65
CA LYS A 24 -8.25 -4.23 5.44
C LYS A 24 -7.92 -5.52 6.19
N ASP A 25 -7.20 -6.43 5.54
CA ASP A 25 -6.96 -7.76 6.09
C ASP A 25 -5.74 -7.82 7.04
N GLY A 26 -4.76 -6.93 6.90
CA GLY A 26 -3.51 -6.98 7.67
C GLY A 26 -3.04 -5.68 8.31
N GLY A 27 -3.76 -4.57 8.12
CA GLY A 27 -3.33 -3.23 8.57
C GLY A 27 -2.37 -2.54 7.61
N TYR A 28 -2.17 -1.24 7.85
CA TYR A 28 -1.44 -0.35 6.93
C TYR A 28 0.02 -0.77 6.72
N LEU A 29 0.76 -0.95 7.82
CA LEU A 29 2.19 -1.23 7.78
C LEU A 29 2.48 -2.56 7.09
N SER A 30 1.72 -3.60 7.45
CA SER A 30 1.81 -4.93 6.84
C SER A 30 1.48 -4.90 5.35
N SER A 31 0.43 -4.18 4.97
CA SER A 31 0.06 -4.02 3.55
C SER A 31 1.16 -3.37 2.73
N CYS A 32 1.70 -2.23 3.19
CA CYS A 32 2.77 -1.52 2.49
C CYS A 32 4.02 -2.38 2.32
N TRP A 33 4.44 -3.04 3.39
CA TRP A 33 5.64 -3.88 3.39
C TRP A 33 5.50 -5.13 2.53
N THR A 34 4.39 -5.84 2.68
CA THR A 34 4.13 -7.04 1.87
C THR A 34 4.08 -6.73 0.38
N LEU A 35 3.46 -5.60 -0.01
CA LEU A 35 3.44 -5.16 -1.40
C LEU A 35 4.83 -4.76 -1.90
N TYR A 36 5.67 -4.16 -1.05
CA TYR A 36 7.06 -3.85 -1.40
C TYR A 36 7.86 -5.13 -1.67
N LYS A 37 7.85 -6.09 -0.74
CA LYS A 37 8.53 -7.40 -0.88
C LYS A 37 8.01 -8.19 -2.08
N ALA A 38 6.70 -8.22 -2.29
CA ALA A 38 6.11 -8.92 -3.44
C ALA A 38 6.63 -8.36 -4.78
N GLN A 39 6.78 -7.04 -4.90
CA GLN A 39 7.34 -6.43 -6.11
C GLN A 39 8.80 -6.84 -6.31
N GLN A 40 9.62 -6.85 -5.26
CA GLN A 40 11.01 -7.31 -5.34
C GLN A 40 11.09 -8.76 -5.82
N GLN A 41 10.35 -9.66 -5.18
CA GLN A 41 10.36 -11.09 -5.48
C GLN A 41 9.85 -11.39 -6.89
N LEU A 42 8.71 -10.81 -7.27
CA LEU A 42 8.12 -11.01 -8.60
C LEU A 42 9.01 -10.42 -9.71
N THR A 43 9.70 -9.32 -9.44
CA THR A 43 10.68 -8.76 -10.39
C THR A 43 11.87 -9.70 -10.56
N ALA A 44 12.40 -10.25 -9.46
CA ALA A 44 13.52 -11.19 -9.50
C ALA A 44 13.16 -12.48 -10.27
N ILE A 45 11.97 -13.04 -9.98
CA ILE A 45 11.43 -14.20 -10.72
C ILE A 45 11.26 -13.86 -12.21
N GLY A 46 10.71 -12.70 -12.53
CA GLY A 46 10.58 -12.24 -13.91
C GLY A 46 11.93 -12.19 -14.63
N ASP A 47 12.95 -11.64 -13.98
CA ASP A 47 14.31 -11.58 -14.54
C ASP A 47 14.91 -12.97 -14.77
N GLU A 48 14.73 -13.91 -13.83
CA GLU A 48 15.19 -15.30 -13.96
C GLU A 48 14.58 -16.01 -15.18
N PHE A 49 13.28 -15.78 -15.43
CA PHE A 49 12.58 -16.45 -16.55
C PHE A 49 12.53 -15.61 -17.84
N GLY A 50 13.21 -14.45 -17.91
CA GLY A 50 13.20 -13.57 -19.08
C GLY A 50 11.83 -12.94 -19.35
N VAL A 51 11.01 -12.76 -18.29
CA VAL A 51 9.68 -12.16 -18.36
C VAL A 51 9.74 -10.73 -17.80
N LYS A 52 9.24 -9.77 -18.57
CA LYS A 52 9.11 -8.40 -18.12
C LYS A 52 7.86 -8.26 -17.27
N VAL A 53 8.02 -8.20 -15.95
CA VAL A 53 6.92 -7.96 -15.04
C VAL A 53 6.59 -6.47 -15.00
N THR A 54 5.32 -6.14 -15.15
CA THR A 54 4.75 -4.80 -14.98
C THR A 54 3.72 -4.83 -13.88
N PHE A 55 3.81 -3.91 -12.94
CA PHE A 55 2.85 -3.82 -11.86
C PHE A 55 1.73 -2.85 -12.19
N PHE A 56 0.50 -3.30 -11.95
CA PHE A 56 -0.70 -2.49 -12.00
C PHE A 56 -1.09 -2.13 -10.55
N HIS A 57 -0.84 -0.87 -10.17
CA HIS A 57 -1.07 -0.39 -8.82
C HIS A 57 -2.53 0.05 -8.65
N GLY A 58 -3.32 -0.77 -7.96
CA GLY A 58 -4.70 -0.49 -7.61
C GLY A 58 -4.82 0.45 -6.40
N ARG A 59 -4.24 1.66 -6.50
CA ARG A 59 -4.24 2.64 -5.42
C ARG A 59 -5.58 3.37 -5.31
N GLY A 60 -6.01 3.64 -4.08
CA GLY A 60 -7.12 4.55 -3.81
C GLY A 60 -6.65 5.97 -3.45
N GLY A 61 -7.58 6.87 -3.13
CA GLY A 61 -7.27 8.27 -2.83
C GLY A 61 -6.73 8.49 -1.41
N THR A 62 -7.15 7.70 -0.43
CA THR A 62 -6.74 7.85 0.98
C THR A 62 -5.53 6.97 1.32
N VAL A 63 -4.79 7.32 2.39
CA VAL A 63 -3.64 6.55 2.89
C VAL A 63 -3.99 5.10 3.15
N GLY A 64 -5.08 4.80 3.84
CA GLY A 64 -5.57 3.44 4.07
C GLY A 64 -5.96 2.66 2.82
N ARG A 65 -5.90 3.26 1.63
CA ARG A 65 -6.11 2.65 0.32
C ARG A 65 -4.89 2.75 -0.59
N GLY A 66 -3.71 3.01 0.00
CA GLY A 66 -2.47 3.22 -0.74
C GLY A 66 -2.35 4.59 -1.40
N GLY A 67 -3.16 5.57 -0.96
CA GLY A 67 -3.05 6.97 -1.37
C GLY A 67 -1.77 7.62 -0.85
N GLY A 68 -1.54 8.86 -1.29
CA GLY A 68 -0.38 9.66 -0.95
C GLY A 68 0.17 10.39 -2.18
N PRO A 69 1.15 11.28 -2.00
CA PRO A 69 1.76 12.02 -3.10
C PRO A 69 2.29 11.10 -4.19
N THR A 70 1.99 11.41 -5.45
CA THR A 70 2.27 10.51 -6.59
C THR A 70 3.76 10.33 -6.82
N TYR A 71 4.53 11.40 -6.70
CA TYR A 71 5.99 11.38 -6.95
C TYR A 71 6.69 10.46 -5.94
N GLU A 72 6.46 10.67 -4.66
CA GLU A 72 7.05 9.89 -3.56
C GLU A 72 6.61 8.43 -3.64
N ALA A 73 5.35 8.19 -3.93
CA ALA A 73 4.82 6.84 -4.06
C ALA A 73 5.45 6.03 -5.20
N ILE A 74 5.87 6.67 -6.28
CA ILE A 74 6.55 6.02 -7.40
C ILE A 74 8.05 5.87 -7.09
N THR A 75 8.70 6.92 -6.58
CA THR A 75 10.13 6.89 -6.30
C THR A 75 10.51 6.01 -5.12
N SER A 76 9.57 5.72 -4.22
CA SER A 76 9.74 4.79 -3.10
C SER A 76 9.57 3.31 -3.44
N GLN A 77 9.14 2.98 -4.68
CA GLN A 77 8.99 1.58 -5.09
C GLN A 77 10.35 0.84 -5.11
N PRO A 78 10.38 -0.50 -5.02
CA PRO A 78 11.61 -1.27 -5.10
C PRO A 78 12.42 -0.98 -6.37
N LEU A 79 13.74 -1.10 -6.29
CA LEU A 79 14.59 -0.99 -7.47
C LEU A 79 14.20 -2.05 -8.51
N LYS A 80 14.25 -1.68 -9.79
CA LYS A 80 13.89 -2.53 -10.94
C LYS A 80 12.40 -2.91 -11.04
N SER A 81 11.53 -2.51 -10.11
CA SER A 81 10.08 -2.79 -10.23
C SER A 81 9.41 -1.96 -11.34
N ILE A 82 10.02 -0.84 -11.73
CA ILE A 82 9.62 -0.03 -12.88
C ILE A 82 10.76 -0.09 -13.90
N LYS A 83 10.53 -0.78 -15.01
CA LYS A 83 11.55 -0.95 -16.08
C LYS A 83 11.33 0.02 -17.24
N ASP A 84 10.17 -0.03 -17.87
CA ASP A 84 9.83 0.75 -19.05
C ASP A 84 8.40 1.31 -19.00
N ARG A 85 7.59 0.85 -18.06
CA ARG A 85 6.21 1.31 -17.87
C ARG A 85 5.75 1.14 -16.44
N ILE A 86 4.76 1.94 -16.05
CA ILE A 86 4.00 1.82 -14.82
C ILE A 86 2.51 1.95 -15.16
N ARG A 87 1.65 1.22 -14.46
CA ARG A 87 0.21 1.35 -14.56
C ARG A 87 -0.40 1.67 -13.21
N LEU A 88 -1.17 2.74 -13.16
CA LEU A 88 -1.86 3.21 -11.96
C LEU A 88 -3.36 3.23 -12.22
N THR A 89 -4.15 2.85 -11.21
CA THR A 89 -5.58 3.15 -11.18
C THR A 89 -5.79 4.46 -10.42
N GLU A 90 -6.63 5.32 -10.96
CA GLU A 90 -7.14 6.50 -10.28
C GLU A 90 -8.65 6.30 -10.04
N GLN A 91 -9.14 6.76 -8.90
CA GLN A 91 -10.59 6.77 -8.61
C GLN A 91 -11.27 7.91 -9.39
N GLY A 92 -12.56 7.76 -9.72
CA GLY A 92 -13.27 8.74 -10.52
C GLY A 92 -13.25 10.16 -9.94
N GLU A 93 -13.45 10.30 -8.63
CA GLU A 93 -13.35 11.57 -7.91
C GLU A 93 -11.94 12.16 -7.94
N VAL A 94 -10.91 11.32 -7.87
CA VAL A 94 -9.50 11.75 -7.93
C VAL A 94 -9.16 12.21 -9.35
N ILE A 95 -9.69 11.54 -10.38
CA ILE A 95 -9.51 11.95 -11.79
C ILE A 95 -10.06 13.36 -11.99
N GLY A 96 -11.26 13.66 -11.48
CA GLY A 96 -11.84 15.00 -11.57
C GLY A 96 -10.96 16.07 -10.93
N ASN A 97 -10.44 15.80 -9.73
CA ASN A 97 -9.59 16.74 -9.01
C ASN A 97 -8.21 16.93 -9.68
N LYS A 98 -7.59 15.86 -10.14
CA LYS A 98 -6.24 15.90 -10.72
C LYS A 98 -6.20 16.39 -12.15
N TYR A 99 -7.20 16.06 -12.96
CA TYR A 99 -7.16 16.24 -14.42
C TYR A 99 -8.32 17.08 -14.98
N GLY A 100 -9.27 17.52 -14.15
CA GLY A 100 -10.41 18.33 -14.57
C GLY A 100 -10.06 19.78 -14.92
N ASN A 101 -8.90 20.28 -14.50
CA ASN A 101 -8.36 21.59 -14.83
C ASN A 101 -7.02 21.42 -15.57
N LYS A 102 -6.74 22.25 -16.60
CA LYS A 102 -5.55 22.15 -17.42
C LYS A 102 -4.24 22.26 -16.62
N ASP A 103 -4.15 23.22 -15.72
CA ASP A 103 -2.92 23.46 -14.96
C ASP A 103 -2.69 22.36 -13.93
N ALA A 104 -3.75 21.91 -13.26
CA ALA A 104 -3.71 20.77 -12.37
C ALA A 104 -3.34 19.48 -13.11
N ALA A 105 -3.90 19.26 -14.30
CA ALA A 105 -3.57 18.11 -15.15
C ALA A 105 -2.11 18.10 -15.55
N TYR A 106 -1.59 19.25 -16.01
CA TYR A 106 -0.18 19.39 -16.38
C TYR A 106 0.74 19.04 -15.19
N TYR A 107 0.51 19.65 -14.03
CA TYR A 107 1.28 19.38 -12.83
C TYR A 107 1.26 17.89 -12.42
N ASN A 108 0.07 17.27 -12.36
CA ASN A 108 -0.05 15.88 -11.95
C ASN A 108 0.59 14.90 -12.94
N LEU A 109 0.49 15.17 -14.26
CA LEU A 109 1.15 14.37 -15.29
C LEU A 109 2.66 14.54 -15.25
N GLU A 110 3.16 15.77 -15.04
CA GLU A 110 4.58 16.05 -14.89
C GLU A 110 5.16 15.30 -13.69
N MET A 111 4.49 15.33 -12.51
CA MET A 111 4.92 14.58 -11.32
C MET A 111 4.98 13.08 -11.58
N LEU A 112 3.96 12.53 -12.27
CA LEU A 112 3.92 11.11 -12.60
C LEU A 112 5.04 10.70 -13.55
N VAL A 113 5.24 11.44 -14.62
CA VAL A 113 6.25 11.16 -15.66
C VAL A 113 7.66 11.33 -15.08
N SER A 114 7.91 12.44 -14.37
CA SER A 114 9.20 12.71 -13.73
C SER A 114 9.57 11.64 -12.71
N ALA A 115 8.62 11.21 -11.88
CA ALA A 115 8.85 10.13 -10.92
C ALA A 115 9.17 8.80 -11.60
N ALA A 116 8.42 8.44 -12.65
CA ALA A 116 8.65 7.22 -13.41
C ALA A 116 10.04 7.23 -14.08
N ILE A 117 10.42 8.32 -14.75
CA ILE A 117 11.75 8.48 -15.36
C ILE A 117 12.83 8.41 -14.28
N ASN A 118 12.69 9.17 -13.19
CA ASN A 118 13.64 9.13 -12.07
C ASN A 118 13.85 7.69 -11.59
N ARG A 119 12.76 6.94 -11.40
CA ARG A 119 12.85 5.56 -10.90
C ARG A 119 13.52 4.61 -11.89
N MET A 120 13.29 4.77 -13.19
CA MET A 120 13.90 3.97 -14.25
C MET A 120 15.41 4.21 -14.37
N ILE A 121 15.87 5.46 -14.22
CA ILE A 121 17.28 5.81 -14.38
C ILE A 121 18.09 5.66 -13.07
N THR A 122 17.44 5.64 -11.93
CA THR A 122 18.11 5.53 -10.63
C THR A 122 18.74 4.15 -10.47
N LYS A 123 20.06 4.09 -10.58
CA LYS A 123 20.90 2.91 -10.33
C LYS A 123 21.55 3.02 -8.95
N LYS A 124 20.79 3.22 -7.88
CA LYS A 124 21.39 3.27 -6.55
C LYS A 124 21.98 1.88 -6.23
N LYS A 125 23.29 1.77 -6.11
CA LYS A 125 23.93 0.67 -5.42
C LYS A 125 23.57 0.85 -3.94
N SER A 126 22.51 0.21 -3.47
CA SER A 126 22.39 0.00 -2.04
C SER A 126 23.52 -0.95 -1.64
N ASP A 127 24.24 -0.62 -0.58
CA ASP A 127 25.03 -1.61 0.09
C ASP A 127 24.09 -2.74 0.49
N THR A 128 24.33 -3.94 -0.02
CA THR A 128 23.44 -5.10 0.17
C THR A 128 23.25 -5.41 1.66
N ASN A 129 24.28 -5.19 2.48
CA ASN A 129 24.22 -5.42 3.91
C ASN A 129 23.29 -4.42 4.61
N THR A 130 23.34 -3.14 4.26
CA THR A 130 22.46 -2.10 4.80
C THR A 130 21.01 -2.38 4.40
N SER A 131 20.75 -2.77 3.15
CA SER A 131 19.42 -3.12 2.69
C SER A 131 18.83 -4.31 3.46
N ASN A 132 19.60 -5.39 3.64
CA ASN A 132 19.16 -6.56 4.38
C ASN A 132 18.89 -6.25 5.86
N HIS A 133 19.67 -5.35 6.47
CA HIS A 133 19.45 -4.93 7.85
C HIS A 133 18.12 -4.15 7.99
N TYR A 134 17.86 -3.19 7.10
CA TYR A 134 16.59 -2.45 7.09
C TYR A 134 15.39 -3.37 6.87
N GLU A 135 15.50 -4.32 5.97
CA GLU A 135 14.45 -5.30 5.70
C GLU A 135 14.17 -6.19 6.93
N SER A 136 15.22 -6.60 7.65
CA SER A 136 15.07 -7.37 8.89
C SER A 136 14.37 -6.59 10.01
N ILE A 137 14.67 -5.30 10.15
CA ILE A 137 13.96 -4.42 11.09
C ILE A 137 12.50 -4.29 10.70
N MET A 138 12.24 -4.06 9.41
CA MET A 138 10.86 -3.97 8.92
C MET A 138 10.08 -5.27 9.14
N ASP A 139 10.67 -6.43 8.92
CA ASP A 139 10.00 -7.70 9.17
C ASP A 139 9.52 -7.80 10.63
N GLN A 140 10.37 -7.47 11.61
CA GLN A 140 10.01 -7.50 13.04
C GLN A 140 8.87 -6.53 13.38
N VAL A 141 8.99 -5.29 12.93
CA VAL A 141 8.00 -4.24 13.24
C VAL A 141 6.67 -4.53 12.55
N VAL A 142 6.72 -5.05 11.33
CA VAL A 142 5.53 -5.39 10.54
C VAL A 142 4.79 -6.59 11.11
N ASP A 143 5.49 -7.65 11.49
CA ASP A 143 4.88 -8.82 12.11
C ASP A 143 4.12 -8.41 13.38
N ARG A 144 4.74 -7.58 14.22
CA ARG A 144 4.09 -7.07 15.41
C ARG A 144 2.89 -6.16 15.11
N SER A 145 2.99 -5.28 14.12
CA SER A 145 1.89 -4.43 13.69
C SER A 145 0.72 -5.24 13.14
N TYR A 146 1.02 -6.31 12.40
CA TYR A 146 0.03 -7.25 11.88
C TYR A 146 -0.73 -7.93 13.02
N ASP A 147 -0.02 -8.45 14.03
CA ASP A 147 -0.63 -9.10 15.17
C ASP A 147 -1.55 -8.15 15.95
N ILE A 148 -1.08 -6.93 16.27
CA ILE A 148 -1.87 -5.90 16.94
C ILE A 148 -3.16 -5.58 16.16
N TYR A 149 -3.05 -5.45 14.84
CA TYR A 149 -4.21 -5.18 14.00
C TYR A 149 -5.19 -6.36 13.98
N ARG A 150 -4.67 -7.58 13.79
CA ARG A 150 -5.47 -8.81 13.71
C ARG A 150 -6.17 -9.13 15.01
N ASP A 151 -5.50 -8.95 16.13
CA ASP A 151 -6.06 -9.19 17.48
C ASP A 151 -7.29 -8.30 17.72
N LEU A 152 -7.23 -7.03 17.34
CA LEU A 152 -8.39 -6.15 17.49
C LEU A 152 -9.49 -6.44 16.46
N VAL A 153 -9.13 -6.45 15.17
CA VAL A 153 -10.14 -6.43 14.09
C VAL A 153 -10.79 -7.79 13.88
N PHE A 154 -10.05 -8.88 14.09
CA PHE A 154 -10.51 -10.23 13.81
C PHE A 154 -10.51 -11.15 15.04
N GLY A 155 -9.71 -10.84 16.06
CA GLY A 155 -9.61 -11.61 17.27
C GLY A 155 -10.56 -11.15 18.39
N ASN A 156 -10.98 -9.87 18.38
CA ASN A 156 -11.89 -9.35 19.39
C ASN A 156 -13.35 -9.62 18.99
N GLU A 157 -14.06 -10.40 19.79
CA GLU A 157 -15.46 -10.81 19.53
C GLU A 157 -16.46 -9.64 19.48
N HIS A 158 -16.14 -8.51 20.14
CA HIS A 158 -17.01 -7.32 20.19
C HIS A 158 -16.70 -6.29 19.09
N PHE A 159 -15.60 -6.45 18.34
CA PHE A 159 -15.17 -5.45 17.37
C PHE A 159 -16.16 -5.34 16.19
N TYR A 160 -16.76 -6.45 15.78
CA TYR A 160 -17.77 -6.43 14.72
C TYR A 160 -18.96 -5.57 15.12
N ASP A 161 -19.53 -5.80 16.30
CA ASP A 161 -20.69 -5.05 16.80
C ASP A 161 -20.32 -3.57 16.98
N TYR A 162 -19.18 -3.29 17.61
CA TYR A 162 -18.66 -1.92 17.73
C TYR A 162 -18.61 -1.22 16.36
N PHE A 163 -18.02 -1.85 15.34
CA PHE A 163 -17.89 -1.26 14.02
C PHE A 163 -19.26 -0.99 13.36
N PHE A 164 -20.19 -1.94 13.49
CA PHE A 164 -21.53 -1.81 12.91
C PHE A 164 -22.45 -0.83 13.65
N GLU A 165 -22.20 -0.57 14.91
CA GLU A 165 -22.95 0.40 15.72
C GLU A 165 -22.35 1.82 15.65
N SER A 166 -21.02 1.92 15.63
CA SER A 166 -20.30 3.21 15.68
C SER A 166 -20.05 3.85 14.32
N SER A 167 -20.24 3.10 13.22
CA SER A 167 -19.96 3.60 11.87
C SER A 167 -21.21 3.59 10.98
N PRO A 168 -21.24 4.42 9.91
CA PRO A 168 -22.37 4.47 8.98
C PRO A 168 -22.38 3.31 7.97
N ILE A 169 -21.75 2.17 8.27
CA ILE A 169 -21.62 1.03 7.35
C ILE A 169 -22.96 0.53 6.82
N LYS A 170 -24.01 0.55 7.64
CA LYS A 170 -25.37 0.12 7.23
C LYS A 170 -25.91 1.01 6.12
N ALA A 171 -25.77 2.33 6.26
CA ALA A 171 -26.17 3.29 5.22
C ALA A 171 -25.27 3.18 3.98
N ILE A 172 -23.95 3.09 4.17
CA ILE A 172 -22.96 2.95 3.09
C ILE A 172 -23.24 1.68 2.26
N SER A 173 -23.63 0.60 2.90
CA SER A 173 -23.94 -0.68 2.24
C SER A 173 -25.16 -0.61 1.31
N SER A 174 -26.05 0.35 1.51
CA SER A 174 -27.21 0.59 0.64
C SER A 174 -26.89 1.45 -0.59
N PHE A 175 -25.74 2.10 -0.63
CA PHE A 175 -25.31 2.94 -1.76
C PHE A 175 -24.50 2.14 -2.78
N ASN A 176 -24.63 2.49 -4.04
CA ASN A 176 -23.78 1.99 -5.11
C ASN A 176 -22.42 2.73 -5.11
N ILE A 177 -21.58 2.42 -4.12
CA ILE A 177 -20.25 2.99 -4.00
C ILE A 177 -19.25 2.06 -4.69
N GLY A 178 -18.68 2.54 -5.78
CA GLY A 178 -17.78 1.76 -6.61
C GLY A 178 -18.52 0.83 -7.59
N SER A 179 -17.75 0.03 -8.33
CA SER A 179 -18.27 -0.86 -9.39
C SER A 179 -18.83 -2.20 -8.88
N ARG A 180 -18.86 -2.43 -7.58
CA ARG A 180 -19.22 -3.72 -6.97
C ARG A 180 -20.05 -3.52 -5.70
N PRO A 181 -20.94 -4.49 -5.34
CA PRO A 181 -21.67 -4.45 -4.07
C PRO A 181 -20.76 -4.31 -2.85
N ALA A 182 -21.27 -3.74 -1.77
CA ALA A 182 -20.52 -3.49 -0.53
C ALA A 182 -19.95 -4.77 0.13
N ALA A 183 -20.59 -5.90 -0.08
CA ALA A 183 -20.16 -7.20 0.43
C ALA A 183 -20.27 -8.30 -0.63
N ARG A 184 -19.55 -9.39 -0.41
CA ARG A 184 -19.61 -10.59 -1.27
C ARG A 184 -20.80 -11.48 -0.94
N LYS A 185 -21.28 -11.43 0.29
CA LYS A 185 -22.42 -12.18 0.86
C LYS A 185 -23.07 -11.30 1.93
N THR A 186 -24.11 -11.83 2.61
CA THR A 186 -24.64 -11.21 3.84
C THR A 186 -23.49 -10.94 4.80
N ILE A 187 -23.38 -9.71 5.30
CA ILE A 187 -22.29 -9.31 6.18
C ILE A 187 -22.57 -9.84 7.58
N THR A 188 -21.83 -10.85 7.97
CA THR A 188 -21.86 -11.46 9.32
C THR A 188 -20.53 -11.34 10.03
N GLU A 189 -19.52 -10.85 9.34
CA GLU A 189 -18.15 -10.70 9.84
C GLU A 189 -17.39 -9.64 9.03
N ILE A 190 -16.33 -9.07 9.60
CA ILE A 190 -15.48 -8.08 8.93
C ILE A 190 -14.84 -8.66 7.65
N GLY A 191 -14.49 -9.95 7.65
CA GLY A 191 -13.91 -10.65 6.50
C GLY A 191 -14.79 -10.64 5.26
N GLY A 192 -16.10 -10.66 5.41
CA GLY A 192 -17.08 -10.60 4.32
C GLY A 192 -17.22 -9.22 3.67
N LEU A 193 -16.80 -8.17 4.36
CA LEU A 193 -16.89 -6.80 3.89
C LEU A 193 -15.82 -6.50 2.83
N ARG A 194 -16.16 -5.69 1.81
CA ARG A 194 -15.17 -5.19 0.85
C ARG A 194 -14.38 -4.02 1.41
N ALA A 195 -13.20 -3.81 0.88
CA ALA A 195 -12.28 -2.80 1.36
C ALA A 195 -12.78 -1.36 1.18
N ILE A 196 -13.53 -1.04 0.11
CA ILE A 196 -14.05 0.32 -0.09
C ILE A 196 -15.06 0.70 0.99
N PRO A 197 -16.12 -0.06 1.27
CA PRO A 197 -17.04 0.23 2.38
C PRO A 197 -16.34 0.26 3.74
N TRP A 198 -15.37 -0.62 3.98
CA TRP A 198 -14.56 -0.61 5.20
C TRP A 198 -13.86 0.73 5.41
N VAL A 199 -13.00 1.14 4.47
CA VAL A 199 -12.23 2.39 4.60
C VAL A 199 -13.15 3.62 4.61
N PHE A 200 -14.21 3.60 3.78
CA PHE A 200 -15.12 4.72 3.68
C PHE A 200 -15.93 4.93 4.97
N SER A 201 -16.35 3.87 5.64
CA SER A 201 -17.05 3.96 6.94
C SER A 201 -16.18 4.65 7.99
N TRP A 202 -14.91 4.28 8.09
CA TRP A 202 -13.96 4.93 8.99
C TRP A 202 -13.72 6.40 8.65
N SER A 203 -13.59 6.71 7.36
CA SER A 203 -13.42 8.09 6.90
C SER A 203 -14.63 8.97 7.24
N GLN A 204 -15.85 8.45 7.10
CA GLN A 204 -17.06 9.17 7.48
C GLN A 204 -17.18 9.37 8.99
N SER A 205 -16.66 8.43 9.77
CA SER A 205 -16.55 8.55 11.23
C SER A 205 -15.38 9.43 11.69
N ARG A 206 -14.56 9.95 10.76
CA ARG A 206 -13.36 10.78 11.00
C ARG A 206 -12.31 10.15 11.92
N VAL A 207 -12.25 8.83 11.93
CA VAL A 207 -11.28 8.07 12.75
C VAL A 207 -10.03 7.68 11.96
N MET A 208 -10.11 7.54 10.64
CA MET A 208 -9.03 7.15 9.72
C MET A 208 -8.26 5.89 10.17
N PHE A 209 -8.89 5.05 10.99
CA PHE A 209 -8.36 3.84 11.58
C PHE A 209 -7.51 2.96 10.63
N PRO A 210 -7.92 2.70 9.36
CA PRO A 210 -7.15 1.87 8.45
C PRO A 210 -5.80 2.44 8.02
N GLY A 211 -5.50 3.69 8.34
CA GLY A 211 -4.27 4.36 7.92
C GLY A 211 -3.14 4.30 8.96
N TRP A 212 -3.43 3.97 10.22
CA TRP A 212 -2.44 4.11 11.29
C TRP A 212 -2.48 3.02 12.37
N TYR A 213 -3.58 2.28 12.54
CA TYR A 213 -3.71 1.37 13.67
C TYR A 213 -2.64 0.26 13.65
N GLY A 214 -2.01 0.06 14.80
CA GLY A 214 -0.92 -0.91 15.00
C GLY A 214 0.49 -0.35 14.67
N VAL A 215 0.60 0.75 13.93
CA VAL A 215 1.90 1.31 13.51
C VAL A 215 2.69 1.84 14.70
N GLY A 216 2.12 2.79 15.46
CA GLY A 216 2.82 3.42 16.58
C GLY A 216 3.20 2.43 17.68
N SER A 217 2.30 1.49 18.00
CA SER A 217 2.55 0.47 19.03
C SER A 217 3.71 -0.46 18.64
N SER A 218 3.77 -0.91 17.40
CA SER A 218 4.84 -1.79 16.93
C SER A 218 6.21 -1.10 16.93
N PHE A 219 6.29 0.17 16.49
CA PHE A 219 7.54 0.93 16.59
C PHE A 219 7.94 1.21 18.03
N LYS A 220 6.97 1.53 18.90
CA LYS A 220 7.25 1.74 20.31
C LYS A 220 7.83 0.48 20.95
N GLU A 221 7.22 -0.68 20.74
CA GLU A 221 7.73 -1.95 21.27
C GLU A 221 9.15 -2.25 20.74
N PHE A 222 9.44 -1.98 19.47
CA PHE A 222 10.77 -2.15 18.90
C PHE A 222 11.81 -1.23 19.56
N ILE A 223 11.47 0.04 19.83
CA ILE A 223 12.35 0.98 20.54
C ILE A 223 12.56 0.57 21.99
N ASP A 224 11.51 0.09 22.67
CA ASP A 224 11.56 -0.31 24.08
C ASP A 224 12.47 -1.55 24.30
N GLN A 225 12.71 -2.38 23.27
CA GLN A 225 13.63 -3.52 23.34
C GLN A 225 15.10 -3.10 23.51
N ASP A 226 15.53 -2.04 22.81
CA ASP A 226 16.83 -1.40 22.94
C ASP A 226 16.69 0.07 22.52
N PRO A 227 17.03 1.03 23.41
CA PRO A 227 16.99 2.45 23.08
C PRO A 227 17.84 2.85 21.84
N LYS A 228 18.84 2.06 21.47
CA LYS A 228 19.61 2.26 20.24
C LYS A 228 18.82 2.04 18.96
N ASN A 229 17.70 1.30 19.05
CA ASN A 229 16.85 1.04 17.89
C ASN A 229 16.28 2.32 17.27
N ILE A 230 16.14 3.39 18.04
CA ILE A 230 15.74 4.71 17.51
C ILE A 230 16.74 5.26 16.48
N GLU A 231 18.03 5.00 16.66
CA GLU A 231 19.07 5.46 15.71
C GLU A 231 18.98 4.67 14.38
N PHE A 232 18.67 3.39 14.43
CA PHE A 232 18.42 2.61 13.21
C PHE A 232 17.19 3.13 12.46
N LEU A 233 16.10 3.46 13.15
CA LEU A 233 14.90 4.03 12.51
C LEU A 233 15.18 5.41 11.91
N ARG A 234 16.00 6.25 12.56
CA ARG A 234 16.45 7.54 12.02
C ARG A 234 17.29 7.36 10.76
N ASP A 235 18.21 6.42 10.78
CA ASP A 235 19.05 6.09 9.62
C ASP A 235 18.19 5.57 8.45
N MET A 236 17.25 4.66 8.72
CA MET A 236 16.27 4.20 7.72
C MET A 236 15.46 5.36 7.13
N TYR A 237 14.98 6.30 7.96
CA TYR A 237 14.24 7.45 7.48
C TYR A 237 15.06 8.37 6.58
N GLN A 238 16.34 8.58 6.91
CA GLN A 238 17.24 9.41 6.11
C GLN A 238 17.67 8.76 4.80
N ASN A 239 17.82 7.45 4.77
CA ASN A 239 18.51 6.75 3.68
C ASN A 239 17.61 5.83 2.84
N TRP A 240 16.37 5.56 3.26
CA TRP A 240 15.47 4.65 2.57
C TRP A 240 14.16 5.31 2.14
N PRO A 241 14.01 5.65 0.85
CA PRO A 241 12.81 6.35 0.34
C PRO A 241 11.49 5.63 0.63
N PHE A 242 11.49 4.29 0.67
CA PHE A 242 10.30 3.53 1.05
C PHE A 242 9.85 3.85 2.47
N PHE A 243 10.78 3.79 3.43
CA PHE A 243 10.48 4.04 4.85
C PHE A 243 10.07 5.50 5.08
N GLN A 244 10.72 6.42 4.40
CA GLN A 244 10.39 7.84 4.42
C GLN A 244 8.96 8.09 3.92
N SER A 245 8.59 7.55 2.76
CA SER A 245 7.24 7.67 2.19
C SER A 245 6.19 7.02 3.09
N LEU A 246 6.49 5.87 3.66
CA LEU A 246 5.61 5.15 4.58
C LEU A 246 5.26 5.98 5.81
N LEU A 247 6.26 6.53 6.50
CA LEU A 247 6.04 7.35 7.70
C LEU A 247 5.38 8.68 7.38
N SER A 248 5.77 9.33 6.28
CA SER A 248 5.12 10.57 5.82
C SER A 248 3.62 10.38 5.53
N ASN A 249 3.23 9.23 5.00
CA ASN A 249 1.83 8.91 4.79
C ASN A 249 1.07 8.69 6.11
N VAL A 250 1.69 8.08 7.11
CA VAL A 250 1.08 7.93 8.46
C VAL A 250 0.91 9.28 9.13
N ASP A 251 1.86 10.20 8.96
CA ASP A 251 1.81 11.55 9.52
C ASP A 251 0.67 12.40 8.93
N MET A 252 0.17 12.06 7.74
CA MET A 252 -0.97 12.73 7.10
C MET A 252 -2.35 12.28 7.63
N VAL A 253 -2.43 11.24 8.46
CA VAL A 253 -3.67 10.62 8.93
C VAL A 253 -3.96 11.00 10.38
#